data_8fe2af8a21137ecdb7259f9489e48159
#
_entry.id   8fe2af8a21137ecdb7259f9489e48159
#
_cell.length_a   1.000
_cell.length_b   1.000
_cell.length_c   1.000
_cell.angle_alpha   90.00
_cell.angle_beta   90.00
_cell.angle_gamma   90.00
#
_symmetry.space_group_name_H-M   'P 1'
#
loop_
_entity.id
_entity.type
_entity.pdbx_description
1 polymer ?
#
loop_
_entity_poly.entity_id
_entity_poly.type
_entity_poly.pdbx_seq_one_letter_code
_entity_poly.pdbx_strand_id
1 'polypeptide(L)'
;MAKPANAPKTGKTMLKVNDPIELEVVYNALTGISDAMAVAVVHTSRSSIVRLGYDFSTGILSPKGELVGQGLCQPIHMGGMPPALRAFTKYYEGRIHPGDILINNDPYEGGSHLPDIFLFKPVFAGETLISYVCAMSHHTDMGGRVPGSNACASTEIYQEGLRIPPLKL
;
A
#
# COMPACT_ATOMS: atom_id res chain seq x y z
N MET A 1 -33.40 -3.36 -9.57
CA MET A 1 -32.02 -3.08 -10.04
C MET A 1 -31.65 -1.66 -9.63
N ALA A 2 -30.83 -1.49 -8.59
CA ALA A 2 -30.38 -0.19 -8.15
C ALA A 2 -29.32 0.34 -9.15
N LYS A 3 -29.43 1.62 -9.55
CA LYS A 3 -28.42 2.31 -10.36
C LYS A 3 -27.06 2.25 -9.63
N PRO A 4 -25.94 1.97 -10.32
CA PRO A 4 -24.64 2.05 -9.69
C PRO A 4 -24.40 3.47 -9.20
N ALA A 5 -23.97 3.60 -7.95
CA ALA A 5 -23.54 4.87 -7.38
C ALA A 5 -22.42 5.46 -8.25
N ASN A 6 -22.48 6.77 -8.50
CA ASN A 6 -21.51 7.49 -9.32
C ASN A 6 -20.07 7.15 -8.90
N ALA A 7 -19.26 6.73 -9.86
CA ALA A 7 -17.82 6.60 -9.67
C ALA A 7 -17.23 7.94 -9.16
N PRO A 8 -16.30 7.91 -8.21
CA PRO A 8 -15.66 9.13 -7.72
C PRO A 8 -15.03 9.86 -8.91
N LYS A 9 -15.38 11.16 -9.05
CA LYS A 9 -14.82 12.00 -10.10
C LYS A 9 -13.32 12.14 -9.79
N THR A 10 -12.46 11.57 -10.61
CA THR A 10 -11.04 11.91 -10.62
C THR A 10 -10.96 13.36 -11.11
N GLY A 11 -10.84 14.28 -10.17
CA GLY A 11 -10.79 15.70 -10.47
C GLY A 11 -9.59 16.02 -11.37
N LYS A 12 -9.85 16.50 -12.56
CA LYS A 12 -8.85 17.02 -13.52
C LYS A 12 -8.27 18.38 -13.08
N THR A 13 -8.11 18.63 -11.80
CA THR A 13 -7.36 19.80 -11.36
C THR A 13 -5.91 19.36 -11.21
N MET A 14 -5.19 19.30 -12.33
CA MET A 14 -3.74 19.34 -12.28
C MET A 14 -3.39 20.73 -11.74
N LEU A 15 -3.09 20.81 -10.44
CA LEU A 15 -2.35 21.94 -9.91
C LEU A 15 -1.05 21.99 -10.69
N LYS A 16 -0.91 22.97 -11.58
CA LYS A 16 0.39 23.29 -12.17
C LYS A 16 1.16 24.01 -11.08
N VAL A 17 1.94 23.27 -10.32
CA VAL A 17 2.95 23.86 -9.45
C VAL A 17 3.99 24.45 -10.39
N ASN A 18 3.90 25.75 -10.64
CA ASN A 18 4.84 26.49 -11.49
C ASN A 18 6.00 27.09 -10.68
N ASP A 19 5.91 27.04 -9.35
CA ASP A 19 6.91 27.57 -8.43
C ASP A 19 7.77 26.42 -7.89
N PRO A 20 9.07 26.40 -8.15
CA PRO A 20 9.99 25.40 -7.59
C PRO A 20 9.99 25.36 -6.06
N ILE A 21 9.76 26.49 -5.39
CA ILE A 21 9.72 26.57 -3.92
C ILE A 21 8.46 25.84 -3.41
N GLU A 22 7.31 26.07 -4.03
CA GLU A 22 6.07 25.38 -3.68
C GLU A 22 6.19 23.86 -3.88
N LEU A 23 6.84 23.44 -4.98
CA LEU A 23 7.10 22.03 -5.24
C LEU A 23 7.96 21.39 -4.15
N GLU A 24 9.03 22.08 -3.73
CA GLU A 24 9.93 21.60 -2.68
C GLU A 24 9.21 21.49 -1.33
N VAL A 25 8.37 22.48 -0.99
CA VAL A 25 7.55 22.44 0.24
C VAL A 25 6.60 21.24 0.24
N VAL A 26 5.91 21.00 -0.88
CA VAL A 26 4.98 19.84 -1.00
C VAL A 26 5.75 18.52 -0.93
N TYR A 27 6.88 18.41 -1.63
CA TYR A 27 7.73 17.21 -1.58
C TYR A 27 8.20 16.89 -0.17
N ASN A 28 8.73 17.88 0.54
CA ASN A 28 9.20 17.72 1.93
C ASN A 28 8.04 17.37 2.88
N ALA A 29 6.85 17.93 2.66
CA ALA A 29 5.67 17.60 3.45
C ALA A 29 5.24 16.14 3.24
N LEU A 30 5.20 15.64 1.98
CA LEU A 30 4.86 14.25 1.68
C LEU A 30 5.89 13.28 2.25
N THR A 31 7.18 13.61 2.17
CA THR A 31 8.27 12.83 2.80
C THR A 31 8.08 12.78 4.31
N GLY A 32 7.86 13.91 4.96
CA GLY A 32 7.63 13.98 6.41
C GLY A 32 6.40 13.18 6.87
N ILE A 33 5.31 13.17 6.10
CA ILE A 33 4.14 12.32 6.38
C ILE A 33 4.51 10.84 6.28
N SER A 34 5.24 10.46 5.22
CA SER A 34 5.65 9.06 5.03
C SER A 34 6.58 8.58 6.15
N ASP A 35 7.51 9.45 6.62
CA ASP A 35 8.38 9.16 7.76
C ASP A 35 7.60 9.04 9.07
N ALA A 36 6.61 9.90 9.30
CA ALA A 36 5.73 9.79 10.46
C ALA A 36 4.94 8.46 10.46
N MET A 37 4.48 8.01 9.28
CA MET A 37 3.87 6.68 9.12
C MET A 37 4.85 5.56 9.48
N ALA A 38 6.11 5.65 9.03
CA ALA A 38 7.15 4.67 9.33
C ALA A 38 7.42 4.59 10.85
N VAL A 39 7.54 5.73 11.51
CA VAL A 39 7.68 5.81 12.97
C VAL A 39 6.49 5.14 13.67
N ALA A 40 5.26 5.40 13.22
CA ALA A 40 4.07 4.77 13.80
C ALA A 40 4.10 3.25 13.64
N VAL A 41 4.52 2.72 12.50
CA VAL A 41 4.66 1.26 12.26
C VAL A 41 5.66 0.66 13.25
N VAL A 42 6.84 1.27 13.41
CA VAL A 42 7.87 0.80 14.36
C VAL A 42 7.35 0.79 15.80
N HIS A 43 6.70 1.87 16.23
CA HIS A 43 6.22 2.01 17.60
C HIS A 43 5.06 1.08 17.94
N THR A 44 4.20 0.78 16.99
CA THR A 44 3.03 -0.08 17.22
C THR A 44 3.30 -1.56 16.96
N SER A 45 4.34 -1.88 16.20
CA SER A 45 4.69 -3.27 15.87
C SER A 45 5.22 -4.01 17.10
N ARG A 46 4.86 -5.30 17.19
CA ARG A 46 5.44 -6.27 18.15
C ARG A 46 6.46 -7.20 17.49
N SER A 47 6.56 -7.18 16.17
CA SER A 47 7.50 -8.00 15.40
C SER A 47 8.91 -7.44 15.49
N SER A 48 9.89 -8.29 15.83
CA SER A 48 11.31 -7.92 15.82
C SER A 48 11.83 -7.64 14.41
N ILE A 49 11.30 -8.32 13.39
CA ILE A 49 11.64 -8.09 11.98
C ILE A 49 11.29 -6.65 11.58
N VAL A 50 10.12 -6.18 11.98
CA VAL A 50 9.68 -4.81 11.71
C VAL A 50 10.43 -3.80 12.57
N ARG A 51 10.52 -4.02 13.89
CA ARG A 51 11.08 -3.04 14.84
C ARG A 51 12.58 -2.89 14.77
N LEU A 52 13.30 -3.97 14.53
CA LEU A 52 14.77 -4.02 14.56
C LEU A 52 15.36 -4.22 13.16
N GLY A 53 14.68 -5.00 12.31
CA GLY A 53 15.10 -5.27 10.94
C GLY A 53 14.59 -4.23 9.93
N TYR A 54 13.64 -3.38 10.33
CA TYR A 54 12.99 -2.39 9.45
C TYR A 54 12.40 -3.02 8.18
N ASP A 55 11.90 -4.26 8.30
CA ASP A 55 11.33 -4.98 7.18
C ASP A 55 9.86 -4.58 6.96
N PHE A 56 9.70 -3.36 6.55
CA PHE A 56 8.43 -2.72 6.21
C PHE A 56 8.69 -1.53 5.30
N SER A 57 7.62 -0.97 4.74
CA SER A 57 7.69 0.25 3.93
C SER A 57 6.42 1.07 4.05
N THR A 58 6.57 2.38 3.99
CA THR A 58 5.47 3.33 3.94
C THR A 58 5.60 4.22 2.72
N GLY A 59 4.47 4.58 2.12
CA GLY A 59 4.48 5.44 0.95
C GLY A 59 3.15 6.12 0.69
N ILE A 60 3.20 7.13 -0.16
CA ILE A 60 2.03 7.85 -0.66
C ILE A 60 2.01 7.70 -2.17
N LEU A 61 0.85 7.30 -2.71
CA LEU A 61 0.66 7.13 -4.13
C LEU A 61 -0.39 8.13 -4.65
N SER A 62 -0.20 8.58 -5.89
CA SER A 62 -1.20 9.38 -6.59
C SER A 62 -2.47 8.55 -6.86
N PRO A 63 -3.60 9.17 -7.22
CA PRO A 63 -4.80 8.44 -7.64
C PRO A 63 -4.58 7.50 -8.82
N LYS A 64 -3.50 7.71 -9.58
CA LYS A 64 -3.08 6.86 -10.71
C LYS A 64 -2.16 5.71 -10.30
N GLY A 65 -1.78 5.63 -9.01
CA GLY A 65 -0.88 4.62 -8.50
C GLY A 65 0.62 4.92 -8.70
N GLU A 66 0.99 6.18 -8.94
CA GLU A 66 2.37 6.62 -8.99
C GLU A 66 2.88 6.92 -7.58
N LEU A 67 4.05 6.46 -7.21
CA LEU A 67 4.66 6.75 -5.91
C LEU A 67 5.11 8.22 -5.89
N VAL A 68 4.55 9.01 -4.97
CA VAL A 68 4.82 10.46 -4.84
C VAL A 68 5.46 10.83 -3.52
N GLY A 69 5.47 9.94 -2.55
CA GLY A 69 6.14 10.09 -1.26
C GLY A 69 6.54 8.75 -0.71
N GLN A 70 7.71 8.68 -0.09
CA GLN A 70 8.23 7.46 0.53
C GLN A 70 8.86 7.78 1.87
N GLY A 71 8.64 6.92 2.85
CA GLY A 71 9.29 6.99 4.16
C GLY A 71 10.60 6.23 4.21
N LEU A 72 11.26 6.29 5.36
CA LEU A 72 12.45 5.49 5.65
C LEU A 72 12.07 4.00 5.71
N CYS A 73 12.51 3.21 4.73
CA CYS A 73 12.04 1.83 4.54
C CYS A 73 12.93 1.03 3.57
N GLN A 74 12.60 -0.26 3.39
CA GLN A 74 13.27 -1.15 2.45
C GLN A 74 12.90 -0.78 0.99
N PRO A 75 13.86 -0.41 0.13
CA PRO A 75 13.57 0.02 -1.25
C PRO A 75 12.87 -1.05 -2.10
N ILE A 76 13.09 -2.31 -1.82
CA ILE A 76 12.52 -3.43 -2.59
C ILE A 76 10.98 -3.43 -2.56
N HIS A 77 10.38 -3.03 -1.45
CA HIS A 77 8.93 -3.03 -1.28
C HIS A 77 8.23 -1.93 -2.08
N MET A 78 8.92 -0.84 -2.36
CA MET A 78 8.35 0.29 -3.11
C MET A 78 8.01 -0.10 -4.54
N GLY A 79 8.78 -0.99 -5.14
CA GLY A 79 8.48 -1.56 -6.44
C GLY A 79 7.18 -2.35 -6.48
N GLY A 80 6.76 -2.93 -5.35
CA GLY A 80 5.51 -3.68 -5.20
C GLY A 80 4.27 -2.80 -4.98
N MET A 81 4.41 -1.59 -4.41
CA MET A 81 3.25 -0.76 -4.08
C MET A 81 2.39 -0.36 -5.30
N PRO A 82 2.96 0.16 -6.42
CA PRO A 82 2.16 0.51 -7.59
C PRO A 82 1.42 -0.68 -8.23
N PRO A 83 2.03 -1.85 -8.47
CA PRO A 83 1.30 -3.00 -9.02
C PRO A 83 0.21 -3.53 -8.08
N ALA A 84 0.47 -3.59 -6.76
CA ALA A 84 -0.54 -3.99 -5.78
C ALA A 84 -1.73 -3.01 -5.78
N LEU A 85 -1.49 -1.69 -5.80
CA LEU A 85 -2.58 -0.71 -5.88
C LEU A 85 -3.36 -0.83 -7.19
N ARG A 86 -2.69 -1.11 -8.33
CA ARG A 86 -3.40 -1.34 -9.61
C ARG A 86 -4.35 -2.54 -9.56
N ALA A 87 -3.99 -3.60 -8.85
CA ALA A 87 -4.90 -4.73 -8.65
C ALA A 87 -6.18 -4.29 -7.93
N PHE A 88 -6.07 -3.51 -6.84
CA PHE A 88 -7.23 -2.96 -6.14
C PHE A 88 -8.08 -2.06 -7.01
N THR A 89 -7.47 -1.10 -7.71
CA THR A 89 -8.22 -0.16 -8.54
C THR A 89 -8.94 -0.86 -9.68
N LYS A 90 -8.40 -1.96 -10.19
CA LYS A 90 -9.06 -2.82 -11.18
C LYS A 90 -10.24 -3.58 -10.57
N TYR A 91 -10.06 -4.24 -9.40
CA TYR A 91 -11.13 -5.03 -8.75
C TYR A 91 -12.28 -4.16 -8.24
N TYR A 92 -11.97 -2.96 -7.74
CA TYR A 92 -12.92 -2.07 -7.09
C TYR A 92 -13.15 -0.78 -7.88
N GLU A 93 -13.02 -0.81 -9.20
CA GLU A 93 -13.28 0.35 -10.06
C GLU A 93 -14.66 0.96 -9.73
N GLY A 94 -14.69 2.26 -9.44
CA GLY A 94 -15.90 2.99 -9.06
C GLY A 94 -16.51 2.61 -7.70
N ARG A 95 -15.84 1.76 -6.90
CA ARG A 95 -16.34 1.26 -5.62
C ARG A 95 -15.38 1.49 -4.45
N ILE A 96 -14.41 2.38 -4.62
CA ILE A 96 -13.50 2.80 -3.53
C ILE A 96 -14.06 4.07 -2.91
N HIS A 97 -14.29 4.06 -1.59
CA HIS A 97 -14.97 5.11 -0.85
C HIS A 97 -14.13 5.61 0.34
N PRO A 98 -14.43 6.81 0.88
CA PRO A 98 -13.85 7.26 2.13
C PRO A 98 -14.06 6.23 3.26
N GLY A 99 -12.99 5.92 3.99
CA GLY A 99 -13.03 4.95 5.08
C GLY A 99 -12.63 3.53 4.70
N ASP A 100 -12.59 3.19 3.41
CA ASP A 100 -12.10 1.88 2.96
C ASP A 100 -10.65 1.65 3.40
N ILE A 101 -10.34 0.39 3.70
CA ILE A 101 -8.96 -0.11 3.84
C ILE A 101 -8.84 -1.32 2.91
N LEU A 102 -7.82 -1.33 2.08
CA LEU A 102 -7.57 -2.37 1.10
C LEU A 102 -6.38 -3.21 1.57
N ILE A 103 -6.49 -4.54 1.51
CA ILE A 103 -5.45 -5.49 1.94
C ILE A 103 -5.13 -6.49 0.85
N ASN A 104 -3.83 -6.79 0.64
CA ASN A 104 -3.35 -7.78 -0.32
C ASN A 104 -1.97 -8.30 0.09
N ASN A 105 -1.71 -9.60 -0.15
CA ASN A 105 -0.36 -10.17 -0.15
C ASN A 105 -0.09 -11.09 -1.35
N ASP A 106 -1.04 -11.18 -2.28
CA ASP A 106 -0.99 -12.12 -3.39
C ASP A 106 0.04 -11.70 -4.46
N PRO A 107 1.12 -12.48 -4.70
CA PRO A 107 2.12 -12.17 -5.71
C PRO A 107 1.58 -12.11 -7.14
N TYR A 108 0.51 -12.84 -7.44
CA TYR A 108 -0.13 -12.83 -8.77
C TYR A 108 -1.03 -11.60 -8.97
N GLU A 109 -1.34 -10.88 -7.89
CA GLU A 109 -2.13 -9.65 -7.89
C GLU A 109 -1.30 -8.44 -7.41
N GLY A 110 -0.01 -8.43 -7.77
CA GLY A 110 0.89 -7.31 -7.52
C GLY A 110 1.60 -7.31 -6.17
N GLY A 111 1.38 -8.30 -5.32
CA GLY A 111 2.19 -8.52 -4.11
C GLY A 111 3.60 -9.00 -4.43
N SER A 112 4.47 -9.09 -3.42
CA SER A 112 5.84 -9.61 -3.53
C SER A 112 5.92 -11.10 -3.20
N HIS A 113 5.62 -11.45 -1.95
CA HIS A 113 5.46 -12.82 -1.43
C HIS A 113 4.47 -12.79 -0.28
N LEU A 114 3.94 -13.97 0.13
CA LEU A 114 2.85 -14.00 1.10
C LEU A 114 3.13 -13.33 2.45
N PRO A 115 4.37 -13.34 3.01
CA PRO A 115 4.67 -12.61 4.24
C PRO A 115 4.54 -11.08 4.14
N ASP A 116 4.60 -10.50 2.94
CA ASP A 116 4.49 -9.05 2.73
C ASP A 116 3.04 -8.63 2.54
N ILE A 117 2.43 -8.11 3.60
CA ILE A 117 1.06 -7.62 3.55
C ILE A 117 1.04 -6.14 3.20
N PHE A 118 0.40 -5.81 2.08
CA PHE A 118 0.13 -4.43 1.65
C PHE A 118 -1.22 -3.96 2.19
N LEU A 119 -1.22 -2.80 2.82
CA LEU A 119 -2.42 -2.07 3.23
C LEU A 119 -2.46 -0.73 2.52
N PHE A 120 -3.59 -0.43 1.86
CA PHE A 120 -3.81 0.88 1.25
C PHE A 120 -5.05 1.53 1.86
N LYS A 121 -4.94 2.83 2.14
CA LYS A 121 -6.07 3.65 2.55
C LYS A 121 -6.23 4.79 1.56
N PRO A 122 -7.38 4.90 0.88
CA PRO A 122 -7.67 6.04 0.02
C PRO A 122 -7.87 7.31 0.87
N VAL A 123 -7.33 8.41 0.40
CA VAL A 123 -7.44 9.73 1.02
C VAL A 123 -8.28 10.62 0.12
N PHE A 124 -9.31 11.20 0.67
CA PHE A 124 -10.25 12.05 -0.04
C PHE A 124 -10.23 13.48 0.48
N ALA A 125 -10.38 14.45 -0.41
CA ALA A 125 -10.71 15.83 -0.10
C ALA A 125 -12.18 16.07 -0.55
N GLY A 126 -13.10 16.09 0.40
CA GLY A 126 -14.53 16.01 0.09
C GLY A 126 -14.85 14.69 -0.63
N GLU A 127 -15.38 14.76 -1.85
CA GLU A 127 -15.69 13.60 -2.69
C GLU A 127 -14.54 13.21 -3.66
N THR A 128 -13.47 13.99 -3.69
CA THR A 128 -12.37 13.79 -4.63
C THR A 128 -11.27 12.92 -4.02
N LEU A 129 -10.96 11.79 -4.64
CA LEU A 129 -9.81 10.98 -4.29
C LEU A 129 -8.53 11.75 -4.67
N ILE A 130 -7.67 12.04 -3.68
CA ILE A 130 -6.44 12.82 -3.87
C ILE A 130 -5.17 11.97 -3.79
N SER A 131 -5.19 10.88 -3.03
CA SER A 131 -4.04 9.98 -2.89
C SER A 131 -4.44 8.65 -2.27
N TYR A 132 -3.47 7.72 -2.22
CA TYR A 132 -3.50 6.56 -1.35
C TYR A 132 -2.29 6.59 -0.43
N VAL A 133 -2.49 6.30 0.85
CA VAL A 133 -1.37 5.98 1.75
C VAL A 133 -1.22 4.47 1.80
N CYS A 134 0.03 4.01 1.80
CA CYS A 134 0.38 2.60 1.83
C CYS A 134 1.29 2.30 3.01
N ALA A 135 1.01 1.21 3.70
CA ALA A 135 1.94 0.54 4.59
C ALA A 135 2.07 -0.91 4.14
N MET A 136 3.29 -1.37 3.93
CA MET A 136 3.62 -2.77 3.73
C MET A 136 4.47 -3.25 4.89
N SER A 137 4.21 -4.45 5.39
CA SER A 137 4.94 -5.02 6.51
C SER A 137 5.15 -6.51 6.30
N HIS A 138 6.41 -6.94 6.48
CA HIS A 138 6.76 -8.34 6.48
C HIS A 138 6.27 -9.03 7.76
N HIS A 139 5.55 -10.13 7.61
CA HIS A 139 5.07 -10.96 8.70
C HIS A 139 6.02 -12.15 8.91
N THR A 140 6.29 -12.46 10.19
CA THR A 140 7.22 -13.54 10.56
C THR A 140 6.75 -14.92 10.14
N ASP A 141 5.46 -15.11 9.97
CA ASP A 141 4.87 -16.41 9.60
C ASP A 141 3.45 -16.16 9.04
N MET A 142 3.16 -16.76 7.91
CA MET A 142 1.84 -16.72 7.26
C MET A 142 1.10 -18.07 7.34
N GLY A 143 1.55 -18.99 8.21
CA GLY A 143 0.93 -20.29 8.38
C GLY A 143 1.27 -21.28 7.28
N GLY A 144 2.45 -21.16 6.69
CA GLY A 144 2.97 -22.10 5.70
C GLY A 144 3.39 -23.44 6.31
N ARG A 145 3.84 -24.37 5.45
CA ARG A 145 4.30 -25.73 5.86
C ARG A 145 5.57 -25.73 6.72
N VAL A 146 6.30 -24.63 6.76
CA VAL A 146 7.47 -24.40 7.60
C VAL A 146 7.33 -23.06 8.32
N PRO A 147 7.89 -22.90 9.54
CA PRO A 147 7.95 -21.59 10.18
C PRO A 147 8.64 -20.56 9.30
N GLY A 148 8.08 -19.35 9.22
CA GLY A 148 8.61 -18.28 8.38
C GLY A 148 8.19 -18.35 6.92
N SER A 149 7.41 -19.37 6.51
CA SER A 149 6.79 -19.49 5.18
C SER A 149 7.75 -19.58 3.97
N ASN A 150 9.08 -19.67 4.18
CA ASN A 150 10.12 -19.66 3.13
C ASN A 150 10.76 -21.05 2.93
N ALA A 151 9.99 -22.03 2.48
CA ALA A 151 10.52 -23.36 2.19
C ALA A 151 10.99 -23.51 0.74
N CYS A 152 12.28 -23.75 0.52
CA CYS A 152 12.85 -23.96 -0.83
C CYS A 152 12.22 -25.13 -1.59
N ALA A 153 11.59 -26.08 -0.89
CA ALA A 153 10.93 -27.25 -1.47
C ALA A 153 9.43 -27.06 -1.69
N SER A 154 8.90 -25.84 -1.55
CA SER A 154 7.50 -25.52 -1.89
C SER A 154 7.32 -25.56 -3.40
N THR A 155 6.27 -26.25 -3.83
CA THR A 155 5.91 -26.41 -5.26
C THR A 155 4.62 -25.65 -5.60
N GLU A 156 3.91 -25.21 -4.58
CA GLU A 156 2.63 -24.48 -4.70
C GLU A 156 2.59 -23.34 -3.67
N ILE A 157 2.03 -22.21 -4.07
CA ILE A 157 1.94 -21.02 -3.21
C ILE A 157 1.17 -21.27 -1.90
N TYR A 158 0.19 -22.16 -1.91
CA TYR A 158 -0.59 -22.52 -0.71
C TYR A 158 0.23 -23.22 0.38
N GLN A 159 1.40 -23.74 0.03
CA GLN A 159 2.34 -24.31 0.99
C GLN A 159 3.14 -23.22 1.74
N GLU A 160 3.13 -22.00 1.21
CA GLU A 160 3.82 -20.84 1.80
C GLU A 160 2.95 -20.09 2.82
N GLY A 161 1.64 -20.31 2.83
CA GLY A 161 0.76 -19.74 3.85
C GLY A 161 -0.54 -19.13 3.31
N LEU A 162 -1.12 -18.24 4.12
CA LEU A 162 -2.37 -17.56 3.82
C LEU A 162 -2.20 -16.60 2.66
N ARG A 163 -2.90 -16.87 1.56
CA ARG A 163 -3.01 -15.99 0.40
C ARG A 163 -4.21 -15.06 0.57
N ILE A 164 -3.97 -13.77 0.55
CA ILE A 164 -4.98 -12.71 0.66
C ILE A 164 -5.06 -12.00 -0.71
N PRO A 165 -6.08 -12.28 -1.53
CA PRO A 165 -6.30 -11.53 -2.75
C PRO A 165 -6.70 -10.08 -2.43
N PRO A 166 -6.80 -9.17 -3.43
CA PRO A 166 -7.28 -7.81 -3.17
C PRO A 166 -8.63 -7.79 -2.47
N LEU A 167 -8.67 -7.39 -1.20
CA LEU A 167 -9.86 -7.33 -0.36
C LEU A 167 -10.04 -5.95 0.25
N LYS A 168 -11.30 -5.61 0.56
CA LYS A 168 -11.66 -4.48 1.43
C LYS A 168 -11.93 -5.01 2.83
N LEU A 169 -11.34 -4.35 3.84
CA LEU A 169 -11.59 -4.58 5.27
C LEU A 169 -12.76 -3.74 5.76
#